data_d532f48a9e830525748a9f3be56f4f4f
#
_entry.id   d532f48a9e830525748a9f3be56f4f4f
#
_cell.length_a   1.000
_cell.length_b   1.000
_cell.length_c   1.000
_cell.angle_alpha   90.00
_cell.angle_beta   90.00
_cell.angle_gamma   90.00
#
_symmetry.space_group_name_H-M   'P 1'
#
loop_
_entity.id
_entity.type
_entity.pdbx_description
1 polymer ?
#
loop_
_entity_poly.entity_id
_entity_poly.type
_entity_poly.pdbx_seq_one_letter_code
_entity_poly.pdbx_strand_id
1 'polypeptide(L)'
;WSATLLSQLRANGNDMTYYSKRQQWGYYITTTADNQTVSIEADAKQYDKSTRTDASIAKTLHFTAQDGKLVQADAATGFNIAKAGTYTVIVEADGSGYLRYSVVEGKVDFSATDEPEAKYPSELYMVNKDDISVDLARLAKTGDTTYSGTYTLTADWENFKIVDRENSVVYGSDPSDLFTLSSDGGAWNIWFDEGA
;
A
#
# COMPACT_ATOMS: atom_id res chain seq x y z
N TRP A 1 0.43 -0.50 27.16
CA TRP A 1 0.96 -1.04 25.91
C TRP A 1 1.83 0.03 25.27
N SER A 2 3.14 -0.17 25.22
CA SER A 2 4.03 0.65 24.40
C SER A 2 4.25 -0.08 23.08
N ALA A 3 3.94 0.60 21.98
CA ALA A 3 4.28 0.06 20.67
C ALA A 3 5.75 0.37 20.38
N THR A 4 6.54 -0.64 20.07
CA THR A 4 7.90 -0.44 19.54
C THR A 4 7.79 -0.20 18.04
N LEU A 5 8.24 0.96 17.59
CA LEU A 5 8.30 1.32 16.18
C LEU A 5 9.72 1.16 15.67
N LEU A 6 9.88 0.56 14.50
CA LEU A 6 11.16 0.50 13.82
C LEU A 6 11.38 1.81 13.06
N SER A 7 12.52 2.46 13.28
CA SER A 7 12.83 3.73 12.62
C SER A 7 13.80 3.58 11.45
N GLN A 8 14.72 2.63 11.54
CA GLN A 8 15.69 2.32 10.50
C GLN A 8 16.07 0.85 10.55
N LEU A 9 16.02 0.16 9.42
CA LEU A 9 16.57 -1.19 9.28
C LEU A 9 17.96 -1.12 8.65
N ARG A 10 18.83 -2.04 9.06
CA ARG A 10 20.18 -2.23 8.50
C ARG A 10 20.41 -3.69 8.15
N ALA A 11 21.10 -3.89 7.02
CA ALA A 11 21.64 -5.18 6.60
C ALA A 11 23.17 -5.10 6.62
N ASN A 12 23.83 -5.98 7.36
CA ASN A 12 25.29 -5.95 7.59
C ASN A 12 25.79 -4.56 8.03
N GLY A 13 25.05 -3.90 8.91
CA GLY A 13 25.39 -2.56 9.41
C GLY A 13 25.13 -1.40 8.44
N ASN A 14 24.65 -1.67 7.22
CA ASN A 14 24.32 -0.65 6.23
C ASN A 14 22.82 -0.37 6.20
N ASP A 15 22.45 0.89 6.08
CA ASP A 15 21.05 1.31 6.05
C ASP A 15 20.32 0.71 4.85
N MET A 16 19.15 0.14 5.11
CA MET A 16 18.19 -0.26 4.08
C MET A 16 17.34 0.94 3.67
N THR A 17 17.02 1.05 2.41
CA THR A 17 16.12 2.08 1.89
C THR A 17 14.67 1.67 2.07
N TYR A 18 13.83 2.54 2.66
CA TYR A 18 12.40 2.31 2.76
C TYR A 18 11.66 2.86 1.54
N TYR A 19 10.91 1.99 0.89
CA TYR A 19 10.09 2.29 -0.29
C TYR A 19 8.62 2.37 0.14
N SER A 20 8.14 3.57 0.38
CA SER A 20 6.83 3.82 1.00
C SER A 20 5.64 3.29 0.19
N LYS A 21 5.72 3.36 -1.15
CA LYS A 21 4.67 2.84 -2.03
C LYS A 21 4.49 1.33 -1.93
N ARG A 22 5.56 0.59 -1.65
CA ARG A 22 5.54 -0.87 -1.46
C ARG A 22 5.50 -1.30 0.00
N GLN A 23 5.66 -0.35 0.92
CA GLN A 23 5.80 -0.60 2.36
C GLN A 23 6.92 -1.62 2.67
N GLN A 24 8.03 -1.55 1.94
CA GLN A 24 9.15 -2.47 2.00
C GLN A 24 10.46 -1.73 2.24
N TRP A 25 11.39 -2.38 2.94
CA TRP A 25 12.81 -2.00 2.98
C TRP A 25 13.57 -2.85 1.98
N GLY A 26 14.45 -2.22 1.22
CA GLY A 26 15.31 -2.87 0.23
C GLY A 26 16.78 -2.58 0.46
N TYR A 27 17.65 -3.58 0.22
CA TYR A 27 19.08 -3.44 0.26
C TYR A 27 19.73 -4.31 -0.82
N TYR A 28 20.64 -3.72 -1.61
CA TYR A 28 21.39 -4.46 -2.61
C TYR A 28 22.68 -4.98 -1.98
N ILE A 29 22.93 -6.27 -2.11
CA ILE A 29 24.14 -6.90 -1.59
C ILE A 29 24.84 -7.71 -2.68
N THR A 30 26.17 -7.65 -2.70
CA THR A 30 27.00 -8.57 -3.49
C THR A 30 27.75 -9.47 -2.53
N THR A 31 27.51 -10.77 -2.62
CA THR A 31 28.21 -11.79 -1.86
C THR A 31 29.36 -12.34 -2.70
N THR A 32 30.54 -12.48 -2.11
CA THR A 32 31.76 -12.96 -2.79
C THR A 32 32.06 -14.43 -2.49
N ALA A 33 31.33 -15.02 -1.57
CA ALA A 33 31.46 -16.43 -1.18
C ALA A 33 30.09 -17.07 -0.99
N ASP A 34 30.04 -18.41 -1.12
CA ASP A 34 28.87 -19.20 -0.80
C ASP A 34 28.57 -19.19 0.70
N ASN A 35 27.29 -19.33 1.09
CA ASN A 35 26.83 -19.35 2.47
C ASN A 35 27.20 -18.09 3.30
N GLN A 36 27.19 -16.95 2.68
CA GLN A 36 27.48 -15.67 3.36
C GLN A 36 26.29 -15.24 4.21
N THR A 37 26.55 -14.97 5.50
CA THR A 37 25.54 -14.48 6.45
C THR A 37 25.22 -13.02 6.20
N VAL A 38 23.95 -12.67 6.27
CA VAL A 38 23.43 -11.29 6.26
C VAL A 38 22.77 -11.04 7.61
N SER A 39 23.36 -10.16 8.42
CA SER A 39 22.77 -9.72 9.69
C SER A 39 21.68 -8.67 9.44
N ILE A 40 20.61 -8.70 10.23
CA ILE A 40 19.54 -7.68 10.20
C ILE A 40 19.41 -7.06 11.58
N GLU A 41 19.44 -5.74 11.61
CA GLU A 41 19.29 -4.92 12.80
C GLU A 41 18.30 -3.79 12.54
N ALA A 42 17.73 -3.23 13.60
CA ALA A 42 16.89 -2.04 13.50
C ALA A 42 17.08 -1.12 14.70
N ASP A 43 16.99 0.19 14.45
CA ASP A 43 16.80 1.16 15.51
C ASP A 43 15.33 1.17 15.92
N ALA A 44 15.09 1.19 17.23
CA ALA A 44 13.75 1.19 17.78
C ALA A 44 13.40 2.55 18.37
N LYS A 45 12.14 2.95 18.17
CA LYS A 45 11.47 4.04 18.87
C LYS A 45 10.33 3.47 19.70
N GLN A 46 10.10 4.05 20.85
CA GLN A 46 8.97 3.70 21.69
C GLN A 46 8.01 4.88 21.75
N TYR A 47 6.74 4.63 21.45
CA TYR A 47 5.70 5.63 21.63
C TYR A 47 5.34 5.73 23.11
N ASP A 48 5.55 6.89 23.70
CA ASP A 48 5.13 7.22 25.07
C ASP A 48 3.71 7.81 25.05
N LYS A 49 2.75 7.04 25.55
CA LYS A 49 1.35 7.48 25.63
C LYS A 49 1.12 8.66 26.59
N SER A 50 1.98 8.84 27.59
CA SER A 50 1.83 9.90 28.59
C SER A 50 2.18 11.26 28.00
N THR A 51 3.22 11.32 27.20
CA THR A 51 3.69 12.55 26.53
C THR A 51 3.13 12.70 25.11
N ARG A 52 2.52 11.65 24.54
CA ARG A 52 2.07 11.55 23.14
C ARG A 52 3.19 11.85 22.14
N THR A 53 4.40 11.46 22.50
CA THR A 53 5.59 11.64 21.66
C THR A 53 6.30 10.32 21.41
N ASP A 54 7.00 10.24 20.28
CA ASP A 54 7.93 9.15 20.01
C ASP A 54 9.23 9.42 20.78
N ALA A 55 9.52 8.59 21.76
CA ALA A 55 10.81 8.58 22.40
C ALA A 55 11.74 7.61 21.65
N SER A 56 12.89 8.10 21.21
CA SER A 56 13.96 7.20 20.78
C SER A 56 14.42 6.41 21.99
N ILE A 57 14.18 5.09 21.97
CA ILE A 57 14.92 4.21 22.87
C ILE A 57 16.26 3.95 22.19
N ALA A 58 17.37 4.28 22.88
CA ALA A 58 18.72 3.97 22.42
C ALA A 58 18.94 2.45 22.47
N LYS A 59 18.15 1.71 21.70
CA LYS A 59 18.19 0.24 21.64
C LYS A 59 18.20 -0.19 20.18
N THR A 60 19.27 -0.88 19.81
CA THR A 60 19.30 -1.65 18.56
C THR A 60 18.64 -2.99 18.81
N LEU A 61 17.69 -3.31 17.94
CA LEU A 61 17.06 -4.63 17.89
C LEU A 61 17.85 -5.49 16.91
N HIS A 62 18.08 -6.74 17.30
CA HIS A 62 18.72 -7.74 16.47
C HIS A 62 17.70 -8.79 16.05
N PHE A 63 17.89 -9.34 14.85
CA PHE A 63 16.97 -10.32 14.28
C PHE A 63 17.70 -11.58 13.82
N THR A 64 17.02 -12.70 13.96
CA THR A 64 17.38 -14.00 13.38
C THR A 64 16.26 -14.47 12.47
N ALA A 65 16.63 -15.21 11.42
CA ALA A 65 15.65 -15.80 10.52
C ALA A 65 15.07 -17.09 11.09
N GLN A 66 13.75 -17.19 11.10
CA GLN A 66 13.03 -18.40 11.44
C GLN A 66 11.79 -18.53 10.55
N ASP A 67 11.69 -19.60 9.77
CA ASP A 67 10.53 -19.91 8.91
C ASP A 67 10.11 -18.76 7.98
N GLY A 68 11.10 -18.08 7.36
CA GLY A 68 10.87 -16.95 6.45
C GLY A 68 10.52 -15.63 7.15
N LYS A 69 10.54 -15.60 8.49
CA LYS A 69 10.31 -14.42 9.31
C LYS A 69 11.60 -13.98 9.99
N LEU A 70 11.65 -12.70 10.34
CA LEU A 70 12.67 -12.13 11.20
C LEU A 70 12.12 -12.06 12.62
N VAL A 71 12.72 -12.83 13.52
CA VAL A 71 12.35 -12.89 14.93
C VAL A 71 13.39 -12.14 15.74
N GLN A 72 12.97 -11.33 16.71
CA GLN A 72 13.88 -10.60 17.58
C GLN A 72 14.75 -11.59 18.38
N ALA A 73 16.05 -11.33 18.45
CA ALA A 73 17.05 -12.15 19.11
C ALA A 73 18.06 -11.27 19.90
N ASP A 74 18.87 -11.90 20.74
CA ASP A 74 19.91 -11.18 21.50
C ASP A 74 21.10 -10.78 20.62
N ALA A 75 21.29 -11.46 19.48
CA ALA A 75 22.32 -11.17 18.49
C ALA A 75 21.76 -11.25 17.07
N ALA A 76 22.31 -10.42 16.17
CA ALA A 76 21.92 -10.39 14.77
C ALA A 76 22.58 -11.56 14.01
N THR A 77 21.98 -12.73 14.05
CA THR A 77 22.43 -13.89 13.26
C THR A 77 21.88 -13.90 11.84
N GLY A 78 20.77 -13.15 11.62
CA GLY A 78 20.18 -12.95 10.28
C GLY A 78 19.86 -14.25 9.55
N PHE A 79 20.24 -14.31 8.28
CA PHE A 79 20.05 -15.45 7.37
C PHE A 79 21.27 -15.62 6.45
N ASN A 80 21.35 -16.77 5.77
CA ASN A 80 22.44 -17.06 4.85
C ASN A 80 21.99 -16.96 3.40
N ILE A 81 22.83 -16.35 2.55
CA ILE A 81 22.74 -16.41 1.09
C ILE A 81 23.61 -17.56 0.62
N ALA A 82 22.97 -18.57 0.00
CA ALA A 82 23.61 -19.85 -0.30
C ALA A 82 24.72 -19.78 -1.35
N LYS A 83 24.64 -18.84 -2.29
CA LYS A 83 25.58 -18.71 -3.42
C LYS A 83 26.17 -17.31 -3.50
N ALA A 84 27.40 -17.22 -3.99
CA ALA A 84 27.99 -15.94 -4.36
C ALA A 84 27.21 -15.33 -5.52
N GLY A 85 26.98 -14.00 -5.46
CA GLY A 85 26.21 -13.28 -6.49
C GLY A 85 25.73 -11.91 -6.02
N THR A 86 24.92 -11.28 -6.86
CA THR A 86 24.26 -10.01 -6.52
C THR A 86 22.80 -10.29 -6.21
N TYR A 87 22.32 -9.75 -5.09
CA TYR A 87 20.98 -9.99 -4.57
C TYR A 87 20.33 -8.71 -4.08
N THR A 88 19.01 -8.73 -4.00
CA THR A 88 18.22 -7.75 -3.29
C THR A 88 17.62 -8.42 -2.05
N VAL A 89 17.93 -7.88 -0.89
CA VAL A 89 17.28 -8.23 0.38
C VAL A 89 16.07 -7.32 0.54
N ILE A 90 14.91 -7.91 0.73
CA ILE A 90 13.64 -7.21 0.94
C ILE A 90 13.11 -7.57 2.32
N VAL A 91 12.72 -6.58 3.11
CA VAL A 91 12.07 -6.77 4.41
C VAL A 91 10.75 -6.02 4.42
N GLU A 92 9.69 -6.64 4.91
CA GLU A 92 8.35 -6.08 4.99
C GLU A 92 7.63 -6.48 6.27
N ALA A 93 6.65 -5.70 6.70
CA ALA A 93 5.75 -6.09 7.79
C ALA A 93 4.69 -7.06 7.25
N ASP A 94 4.44 -8.14 7.99
CA ASP A 94 3.48 -9.19 7.57
C ASP A 94 2.04 -8.95 8.06
N GLY A 95 1.77 -7.77 8.65
CA GLY A 95 0.46 -7.44 9.22
C GLY A 95 0.12 -8.13 10.54
N SER A 96 0.87 -9.16 10.94
CA SER A 96 0.68 -9.88 12.21
C SER A 96 1.63 -9.42 13.33
N GLY A 97 2.42 -8.37 13.05
CA GLY A 97 3.42 -7.82 13.97
C GLY A 97 4.82 -8.41 13.83
N TYR A 98 5.04 -9.22 12.80
CA TYR A 98 6.35 -9.76 12.45
C TYR A 98 6.89 -9.09 11.18
N LEU A 99 8.20 -9.18 11.01
CA LEU A 99 8.86 -8.86 9.75
C LEU A 99 9.05 -10.16 8.95
N ARG A 100 8.80 -10.08 7.66
CA ARG A 100 9.21 -11.10 6.68
C ARG A 100 10.41 -10.61 5.92
N TYR A 101 11.21 -11.54 5.44
CA TYR A 101 12.30 -11.23 4.52
C TYR A 101 12.23 -12.12 3.29
N SER A 102 12.74 -11.60 2.20
CA SER A 102 13.01 -12.37 0.98
C SER A 102 14.35 -11.94 0.39
N VAL A 103 14.97 -12.86 -0.34
CA VAL A 103 16.23 -12.63 -1.06
C VAL A 103 15.98 -12.96 -2.51
N VAL A 104 16.12 -11.96 -3.37
CA VAL A 104 15.89 -12.09 -4.82
C VAL A 104 17.23 -11.93 -5.53
N GLU A 105 17.55 -12.85 -6.46
CA GLU A 105 18.74 -12.74 -7.28
C GLU A 105 18.64 -11.51 -8.20
N GLY A 106 19.72 -10.75 -8.31
CA GLY A 106 19.79 -9.51 -9.08
C GLY A 106 19.30 -8.30 -8.30
N LYS A 107 19.08 -7.20 -9.03
CA LYS A 107 18.58 -5.92 -8.49
C LYS A 107 17.11 -5.77 -8.81
N VAL A 108 16.28 -5.72 -7.76
CA VAL A 108 14.85 -5.41 -7.88
C VAL A 108 14.69 -3.91 -8.09
N ASP A 109 13.92 -3.53 -9.10
CA ASP A 109 13.52 -2.14 -9.29
C ASP A 109 12.33 -1.81 -8.39
N PHE A 110 12.59 -1.09 -7.30
CA PHE A 110 11.54 -0.64 -6.38
C PHE A 110 10.75 0.59 -6.88
N SER A 111 11.20 1.23 -7.95
CA SER A 111 10.43 2.30 -8.59
C SER A 111 9.28 1.75 -9.44
N ALA A 112 9.41 0.51 -9.93
CA ALA A 112 8.32 -0.21 -10.54
C ALA A 112 7.27 -0.49 -9.46
N THR A 113 6.13 0.14 -9.53
CA THR A 113 4.97 -0.22 -8.74
C THR A 113 4.40 -1.49 -9.33
N ASP A 114 4.43 -2.62 -8.60
CA ASP A 114 3.60 -3.80 -8.90
C ASP A 114 2.13 -3.57 -8.46
N GLU A 115 1.74 -2.34 -8.16
CA GLU A 115 0.32 -2.03 -8.24
C GLU A 115 -0.06 -2.29 -9.70
N PRO A 116 -0.99 -3.22 -9.96
CA PRO A 116 -1.61 -3.26 -11.27
C PRO A 116 -2.02 -1.82 -11.53
N GLU A 117 -1.51 -1.22 -12.62
CA GLU A 117 -1.95 0.12 -13.02
C GLU A 117 -3.45 0.09 -12.88
N ALA A 118 -3.98 0.95 -12.00
CA ALA A 118 -5.41 1.01 -11.80
C ALA A 118 -5.98 1.20 -13.19
N LYS A 119 -6.57 0.13 -13.73
CA LYS A 119 -7.00 0.10 -15.12
C LYS A 119 -8.26 0.95 -15.18
N TYR A 120 -8.03 2.26 -15.24
CA TYR A 120 -9.10 3.22 -15.38
C TYR A 120 -9.83 2.92 -16.69
N PRO A 121 -11.14 2.70 -16.66
CA PRO A 121 -11.92 2.35 -17.84
C PRO A 121 -11.83 3.45 -18.90
N SER A 122 -12.14 3.11 -20.13
CA SER A 122 -12.21 4.08 -21.23
C SER A 122 -13.36 5.05 -21.05
N GLU A 123 -14.40 4.66 -20.33
CA GLU A 123 -15.59 5.44 -20.04
C GLU A 123 -16.29 4.95 -18.77
N LEU A 124 -17.03 5.84 -18.13
CA LEU A 124 -17.94 5.54 -17.02
C LEU A 124 -19.37 5.91 -17.40
N TYR A 125 -20.33 5.38 -16.69
CA TYR A 125 -21.75 5.65 -16.90
C TYR A 125 -22.41 6.16 -15.64
N MET A 126 -23.10 7.31 -15.73
CA MET A 126 -24.07 7.73 -14.75
C MET A 126 -25.34 6.93 -15.00
N VAL A 127 -25.85 6.22 -13.99
CA VAL A 127 -26.96 5.29 -14.13
C VAL A 127 -28.04 5.55 -13.10
N ASN A 128 -29.27 5.05 -13.39
CA ASN A 128 -30.36 5.10 -12.43
C ASN A 128 -29.99 4.33 -11.14
N LYS A 129 -30.30 4.92 -9.98
CA LYS A 129 -29.96 4.33 -8.67
C LYS A 129 -30.65 2.99 -8.39
N ASP A 130 -31.85 2.79 -8.93
CA ASP A 130 -32.69 1.61 -8.71
C ASP A 130 -32.51 0.55 -9.80
N ASP A 131 -32.05 0.98 -11.00
CA ASP A 131 -31.76 0.09 -12.12
C ASP A 131 -30.47 0.52 -12.83
N ILE A 132 -29.35 -0.10 -12.45
CA ILE A 132 -28.03 0.23 -13.00
C ILE A 132 -27.85 -0.16 -14.48
N SER A 133 -28.84 -0.81 -15.10
CA SER A 133 -28.83 -1.06 -16.54
C SER A 133 -29.30 0.14 -17.36
N VAL A 134 -29.96 1.13 -16.71
CA VAL A 134 -30.46 2.35 -17.35
C VAL A 134 -29.43 3.46 -17.27
N ASP A 135 -28.83 3.75 -18.42
CA ASP A 135 -27.84 4.84 -18.55
C ASP A 135 -28.56 6.18 -18.59
N LEU A 136 -28.15 7.10 -17.72
CA LEU A 136 -28.59 8.50 -17.68
C LEU A 136 -27.64 9.39 -18.50
N ALA A 137 -26.32 9.17 -18.33
CA ALA A 137 -25.31 9.86 -19.11
C ALA A 137 -24.05 8.99 -19.26
N ARG A 138 -23.33 9.19 -20.35
CA ARG A 138 -21.99 8.67 -20.56
C ARG A 138 -20.95 9.69 -20.10
N LEU A 139 -19.95 9.23 -19.37
CA LEU A 139 -18.83 10.03 -18.91
C LEU A 139 -17.57 9.58 -19.68
N ALA A 140 -17.17 10.39 -20.66
CA ALA A 140 -15.99 10.12 -21.46
C ALA A 140 -14.71 10.45 -20.69
N LYS A 141 -13.68 9.63 -20.85
CA LYS A 141 -12.35 9.89 -20.26
C LYS A 141 -11.73 11.13 -20.90
N THR A 142 -11.36 12.12 -20.08
CA THR A 142 -10.79 13.42 -20.52
C THR A 142 -9.37 13.63 -19.99
N GLY A 143 -8.87 12.76 -19.13
CA GLY A 143 -7.52 12.74 -18.58
C GLY A 143 -7.20 11.36 -18.04
N ASP A 144 -6.02 11.18 -17.44
CA ASP A 144 -5.58 9.87 -16.95
C ASP A 144 -6.57 9.24 -15.95
N THR A 145 -7.13 10.07 -15.07
CA THR A 145 -8.07 9.68 -14.00
C THR A 145 -9.36 10.51 -14.03
N THR A 146 -9.60 11.29 -15.08
CA THR A 146 -10.69 12.26 -15.14
C THR A 146 -11.70 11.87 -16.20
N TYR A 147 -12.98 11.97 -15.85
CA TYR A 147 -14.11 11.72 -16.75
C TYR A 147 -15.05 12.90 -16.73
N SER A 148 -15.69 13.19 -17.86
CA SER A 148 -16.71 14.22 -17.95
C SER A 148 -17.85 13.82 -18.86
N GLY A 149 -19.02 14.33 -18.56
CA GLY A 149 -20.24 14.16 -19.33
C GLY A 149 -21.25 15.25 -18.97
N THR A 150 -22.34 15.30 -19.70
CA THR A 150 -23.43 16.25 -19.45
C THR A 150 -24.70 15.47 -19.20
N TYR A 151 -25.41 15.86 -18.17
CA TYR A 151 -26.74 15.36 -17.82
C TYR A 151 -27.65 16.53 -17.49
N THR A 152 -28.90 16.46 -17.94
CA THR A 152 -29.90 17.46 -17.56
C THR A 152 -30.78 16.85 -16.45
N LEU A 153 -30.74 17.45 -15.27
CA LEU A 153 -31.59 17.08 -14.15
C LEU A 153 -33.06 17.17 -14.56
N THR A 154 -33.82 16.17 -14.23
CA THR A 154 -35.27 16.09 -14.52
C THR A 154 -36.12 16.30 -13.28
N ALA A 155 -35.52 16.24 -12.10
CA ALA A 155 -36.16 16.45 -10.81
C ALA A 155 -35.14 16.96 -9.78
N ASP A 156 -35.64 17.65 -8.74
CA ASP A 156 -34.83 18.02 -7.57
C ASP A 156 -34.38 16.77 -6.81
N TRP A 157 -33.15 16.80 -6.30
CA TRP A 157 -32.58 15.70 -5.53
C TRP A 157 -32.51 14.38 -6.31
N GLU A 158 -32.30 14.47 -7.61
CA GLU A 158 -32.15 13.27 -8.42
C GLU A 158 -30.94 12.47 -8.01
N ASN A 159 -31.17 11.19 -7.76
CA ASN A 159 -30.17 10.26 -7.26
C ASN A 159 -29.69 9.33 -8.37
N PHE A 160 -28.39 9.05 -8.37
CA PHE A 160 -27.77 8.20 -9.38
C PHE A 160 -26.59 7.41 -8.77
N LYS A 161 -26.01 6.53 -9.56
CA LYS A 161 -24.73 5.85 -9.31
C LYS A 161 -23.82 6.00 -10.51
N ILE A 162 -22.53 5.73 -10.33
CA ILE A 162 -21.58 5.64 -11.42
C ILE A 162 -21.20 4.16 -11.61
N VAL A 163 -21.14 3.70 -12.86
CA VAL A 163 -20.81 2.33 -13.20
C VAL A 163 -19.62 2.29 -14.14
N ASP A 164 -18.66 1.49 -13.75
CA ASP A 164 -17.58 1.00 -14.59
C ASP A 164 -17.99 -0.36 -15.16
N ARG A 165 -18.38 -0.39 -16.42
CA ARG A 165 -18.84 -1.62 -17.08
C ARG A 165 -17.68 -2.53 -17.49
N GLU A 166 -16.47 -1.96 -17.72
CA GLU A 166 -15.28 -2.73 -18.08
C GLU A 166 -14.81 -3.60 -16.92
N ASN A 167 -14.84 -3.06 -15.70
CA ASN A 167 -14.39 -3.76 -14.50
C ASN A 167 -15.54 -4.29 -13.63
N SER A 168 -16.82 -4.08 -14.04
CA SER A 168 -18.03 -4.48 -13.31
C SER A 168 -18.10 -3.87 -11.90
N VAL A 169 -17.72 -2.60 -11.76
CA VAL A 169 -17.75 -1.89 -10.48
C VAL A 169 -18.86 -0.85 -10.46
N VAL A 170 -19.55 -0.75 -9.34
CA VAL A 170 -20.59 0.27 -9.08
C VAL A 170 -20.11 1.17 -7.97
N TYR A 171 -20.09 2.47 -8.23
CA TYR A 171 -19.66 3.49 -7.28
C TYR A 171 -20.88 4.30 -6.79
N GLY A 172 -20.83 4.62 -5.51
CA GLY A 172 -21.66 5.62 -4.86
C GLY A 172 -20.79 6.66 -4.16
N SER A 173 -21.41 7.50 -3.35
CA SER A 173 -20.74 8.49 -2.50
C SER A 173 -20.24 7.82 -1.21
N ASP A 174 -19.00 8.12 -0.79
CA ASP A 174 -18.49 7.67 0.51
C ASP A 174 -19.25 8.39 1.63
N PRO A 175 -19.83 7.65 2.61
CA PRO A 175 -20.55 8.29 3.72
C PRO A 175 -19.70 9.22 4.60
N SER A 176 -18.39 9.04 4.61
CA SER A 176 -17.46 9.87 5.39
C SER A 176 -16.93 11.08 4.61
N ASP A 177 -16.98 11.02 3.28
CA ASP A 177 -16.58 12.10 2.37
C ASP A 177 -17.44 12.05 1.10
N LEU A 178 -18.50 12.83 1.08
CA LEU A 178 -19.53 12.82 0.02
C LEU A 178 -18.99 13.20 -1.38
N PHE A 179 -17.81 13.79 -1.46
CA PHE A 179 -17.14 14.11 -2.73
C PHE A 179 -16.22 13.01 -3.22
N THR A 180 -16.06 11.94 -2.44
CA THR A 180 -15.27 10.76 -2.82
C THR A 180 -16.18 9.63 -3.28
N LEU A 181 -15.83 8.99 -4.41
CA LEU A 181 -16.51 7.78 -4.87
C LEU A 181 -16.01 6.57 -4.10
N SER A 182 -16.96 5.72 -3.68
CA SER A 182 -16.69 4.44 -3.03
C SER A 182 -17.42 3.31 -3.74
N SER A 183 -16.77 2.16 -3.84
CA SER A 183 -17.37 0.91 -4.33
C SER A 183 -17.79 -0.03 -3.20
N ASP A 184 -17.69 0.39 -1.94
CA ASP A 184 -18.11 -0.38 -0.79
C ASP A 184 -19.64 -0.59 -0.79
N GLY A 185 -20.09 -1.74 -0.29
CA GLY A 185 -21.51 -2.07 -0.22
C GLY A 185 -22.35 -1.12 0.65
N GLY A 186 -21.71 -0.24 1.44
CA GLY A 186 -22.32 0.83 2.24
C GLY A 186 -22.31 2.20 1.57
N ALA A 187 -21.81 2.32 0.34
CA ALA A 187 -21.77 3.59 -0.38
C ALA A 187 -23.18 4.12 -0.66
N TRP A 188 -23.38 5.42 -0.43
CA TRP A 188 -24.66 6.08 -0.65
C TRP A 188 -24.87 6.37 -2.14
N ASN A 189 -26.15 6.64 -2.53
CA ASN A 189 -26.39 7.21 -3.85
C ASN A 189 -25.76 8.60 -3.95
N ILE A 190 -25.33 8.95 -5.15
CA ILE A 190 -24.86 10.32 -5.46
C ILE A 190 -26.10 11.15 -5.82
N TRP A 191 -26.13 12.42 -5.44
CA TRP A 191 -27.23 13.33 -5.75
C TRP A 191 -26.74 14.71 -6.09
N PHE A 192 -27.53 15.45 -6.84
CA PHE A 192 -27.35 16.87 -7.05
C PHE A 192 -28.47 17.64 -6.34
N ASP A 193 -28.08 18.79 -5.77
CA ASP A 193 -29.01 19.78 -5.22
C ASP A 193 -29.34 20.82 -6.30
N GLU A 194 -30.52 21.43 -6.20
CA GLU A 194 -30.91 22.56 -7.02
C GLU A 194 -29.96 23.74 -6.78
N GLY A 195 -29.11 24.06 -7.74
CA GLY A 195 -28.14 25.16 -7.65
C GLY A 195 -26.66 24.72 -7.67
N ALA A 196 -26.38 23.46 -7.94
CA ALA A 196 -25.03 22.95 -8.17
C ALA A 196 -24.56 23.24 -9.61
#